data_46e8ead2053aebc79c2d227a0da86e44
#
_entry.id   46e8ead2053aebc79c2d227a0da86e44
#
_cell.length_a   1.000
_cell.length_b   1.000
_cell.length_c   1.000
_cell.angle_alpha   90.00
_cell.angle_beta   90.00
_cell.angle_gamma   90.00
#
_symmetry.space_group_name_H-M   'P 1'
#
loop_
_entity.id
_entity.type
_entity.pdbx_description
1 polymer ?
#
loop_
_entity_poly.entity_id
_entity_poly.type
_entity_poly.pdbx_seq_one_letter_code
_entity_poly.pdbx_strand_id
1 'polypeptide(L)'
;MILLDFEKEILNSQKGVTLKMSDVAINEKYEKGEARIITEQGAVKLSLVNQVFNSENYQLRPKYQRRITWDSRKRSKLIESFIMNVPVPPVFIYETDFNRYQVMDGLQRITAIIDFYNDCYELKELTQWSELNGRKYSQLPQKVKEGIDRRQLSVITLLKESSKTLIQEEEMKKMVFERLNTGGVTLEDQEIRNALYNGPFNDLCILLSGNNTFRKLWFINPDDIDGVDAELDNYDDALKYAKNKLYKRMYDVELVLRYFAMRHIDEYSGKLSEFMDLCLRQGNNYTNEQLELLKKIFENTIEKANILFSDKAFCQFVKRRGTYSWTSPQKMIYDSMMLALSQIKINNNKIDLNSNIERLKKFYQENEDVFDGKRQSKGDIKRRMELFISFISEILG
;
A
#
# COMPACT_ATOMS: atom_id res chain seq x y z
N MET A 1 6.46 17.52 -20.07
CA MET A 1 7.17 16.81 -18.99
C MET A 1 8.30 15.99 -19.61
N ILE A 2 9.46 15.89 -18.97
CA ILE A 2 10.59 15.13 -19.53
C ILE A 2 10.47 13.70 -19.01
N LEU A 3 9.84 12.83 -19.80
CA LEU A 3 9.87 11.39 -19.60
C LEU A 3 11.22 10.85 -20.11
N LEU A 4 11.76 9.87 -19.42
CA LEU A 4 12.90 9.09 -19.92
C LEU A 4 12.43 8.23 -21.10
N ASP A 5 13.33 7.85 -22.01
CA ASP A 5 12.93 7.15 -23.24
C ASP A 5 12.24 5.81 -22.95
N PHE A 6 12.68 5.07 -21.95
CA PHE A 6 12.04 3.83 -21.53
C PHE A 6 10.66 4.02 -20.89
N GLU A 7 10.35 5.20 -20.34
CA GLU A 7 9.03 5.51 -19.81
C GLU A 7 8.00 5.73 -20.93
N LYS A 8 8.42 6.06 -22.18
CA LYS A 8 7.54 6.33 -23.31
C LYS A 8 6.95 5.07 -23.94
N GLU A 9 7.56 3.91 -23.75
CA GLU A 9 7.15 2.63 -24.36
C GLU A 9 5.94 1.96 -23.67
N ILE A 10 5.46 2.55 -22.59
CA ILE A 10 4.63 1.89 -21.57
C ILE A 10 3.13 1.73 -21.94
N LEU A 11 2.52 2.50 -22.84
CA LEU A 11 1.07 2.71 -22.75
C LEU A 11 0.21 2.29 -23.97
N ASN A 12 0.54 1.20 -24.63
CA ASN A 12 -0.33 0.58 -25.63
C ASN A 12 -1.14 -0.60 -25.05
N SER A 13 -2.15 -0.35 -24.22
CA SER A 13 -3.10 -1.38 -23.80
C SER A 13 -4.49 -1.16 -24.42
N GLN A 14 -5.03 -2.21 -25.05
CA GLN A 14 -6.34 -2.22 -25.68
C GLN A 14 -7.46 -2.15 -24.63
N LYS A 15 -8.44 -1.27 -24.87
CA LYS A 15 -9.71 -1.25 -24.14
C LYS A 15 -10.55 -2.46 -24.55
N GLY A 16 -10.87 -3.33 -23.61
CA GLY A 16 -11.86 -4.38 -23.81
C GLY A 16 -13.26 -3.78 -24.00
N VAL A 17 -13.91 -4.12 -25.10
CA VAL A 17 -15.32 -3.78 -25.35
C VAL A 17 -16.20 -4.86 -24.72
N THR A 18 -17.07 -4.48 -23.79
CA THR A 18 -18.05 -5.41 -23.21
C THR A 18 -19.21 -5.57 -24.19
N LEU A 19 -19.23 -6.69 -24.92
CA LEU A 19 -20.36 -7.07 -25.79
C LEU A 19 -21.46 -7.72 -24.93
N LYS A 20 -22.72 -7.38 -25.18
CA LYS A 20 -23.85 -8.12 -24.60
C LYS A 20 -23.89 -9.52 -25.23
N MET A 21 -23.72 -10.54 -24.42
CA MET A 21 -23.78 -11.95 -24.84
C MET A 21 -25.20 -12.47 -24.76
N SER A 22 -25.58 -13.39 -25.65
CA SER A 22 -26.84 -14.14 -25.56
C SER A 22 -26.77 -15.21 -24.47
N ASP A 23 -27.93 -15.67 -23.98
CA ASP A 23 -28.00 -16.74 -22.97
C ASP A 23 -27.30 -18.03 -23.43
N VAL A 24 -27.33 -18.34 -24.70
CA VAL A 24 -26.60 -19.50 -25.29
C VAL A 24 -25.10 -19.32 -25.12
N ALA A 25 -24.56 -18.14 -25.44
CA ALA A 25 -23.14 -17.86 -25.30
C ALA A 25 -22.71 -17.79 -23.83
N ILE A 26 -23.61 -17.38 -22.94
CA ILE A 26 -23.38 -17.40 -21.48
C ILE A 26 -23.31 -18.84 -20.98
N ASN A 27 -24.21 -19.73 -21.42
CA ASN A 27 -24.21 -21.13 -21.05
C ASN A 27 -22.94 -21.83 -21.56
N GLU A 28 -22.55 -21.62 -22.80
CA GLU A 28 -21.31 -22.17 -23.35
C GLU A 28 -20.08 -21.70 -22.56
N LYS A 29 -20.03 -20.43 -22.19
CA LYS A 29 -18.95 -19.88 -21.36
C LYS A 29 -18.90 -20.57 -19.99
N TYR A 30 -20.05 -20.81 -19.36
CA TYR A 30 -20.15 -21.52 -18.09
C TYR A 30 -19.70 -22.98 -18.19
N GLU A 31 -20.15 -23.72 -19.23
CA GLU A 31 -19.80 -25.11 -19.48
C GLU A 31 -18.32 -25.29 -19.80
N LYS A 32 -17.72 -24.37 -20.55
CA LYS A 32 -16.26 -24.35 -20.81
C LYS A 32 -15.42 -24.07 -19.58
N GLY A 33 -16.06 -23.69 -18.47
CA GLY A 33 -15.36 -23.34 -17.22
C GLY A 33 -14.53 -22.07 -17.31
N GLU A 34 -14.81 -21.20 -18.28
CA GLU A 34 -14.18 -19.89 -18.37
C GLU A 34 -14.47 -19.08 -17.09
N ALA A 35 -13.44 -18.53 -16.47
CA ALA A 35 -13.50 -17.85 -15.16
C ALA A 35 -13.90 -18.73 -13.96
N ARG A 36 -13.78 -20.06 -14.07
CA ARG A 36 -13.95 -20.96 -12.91
C ARG A 36 -12.66 -21.01 -12.09
N ILE A 37 -12.78 -20.79 -10.79
CA ILE A 37 -11.67 -20.89 -9.84
C ILE A 37 -11.64 -22.31 -9.28
N ILE A 38 -10.47 -22.97 -9.37
CA ILE A 38 -10.24 -24.27 -8.77
C ILE A 38 -9.62 -24.06 -7.40
N THR A 39 -10.23 -24.61 -6.37
CA THR A 39 -9.77 -24.46 -5.00
C THR A 39 -9.63 -25.83 -4.33
N GLU A 40 -8.60 -25.93 -3.47
CA GLU A 40 -8.44 -27.02 -2.52
C GLU A 40 -8.64 -26.50 -1.10
N GLN A 41 -9.20 -27.34 -0.22
CA GLN A 41 -9.36 -27.04 1.19
C GLN A 41 -8.48 -27.94 2.02
N GLY A 42 -7.73 -27.34 2.93
CA GLY A 42 -6.85 -28.05 3.86
C GLY A 42 -6.91 -27.43 5.25
N ALA A 43 -6.15 -28.00 6.15
CA ALA A 43 -5.99 -27.46 7.49
C ALA A 43 -4.58 -27.75 8.03
N VAL A 44 -4.02 -26.79 8.76
CA VAL A 44 -2.71 -26.89 9.39
C VAL A 44 -2.87 -26.83 10.91
N LYS A 45 -2.30 -27.81 11.65
CA LYS A 45 -2.26 -27.73 13.12
C LYS A 45 -1.53 -26.48 13.57
N LEU A 46 -2.02 -25.80 14.61
CA LEU A 46 -1.42 -24.54 15.08
C LEU A 46 0.04 -24.71 15.46
N SER A 47 0.41 -25.83 16.09
CA SER A 47 1.80 -26.17 16.41
C SER A 47 2.73 -26.29 15.21
N LEU A 48 2.18 -26.52 13.99
CA LEU A 48 2.93 -26.67 12.75
C LEU A 48 2.90 -25.41 11.86
N VAL A 49 2.11 -24.39 12.21
CA VAL A 49 1.96 -23.18 11.39
C VAL A 49 3.31 -22.50 11.12
N ASN A 50 4.17 -22.40 12.13
CA ASN A 50 5.51 -21.83 11.97
C ASN A 50 6.36 -22.63 10.96
N GLN A 51 6.38 -23.95 11.08
CA GLN A 51 7.16 -24.83 10.20
C GLN A 51 6.62 -24.80 8.75
N VAL A 52 5.31 -24.88 8.57
CA VAL A 52 4.68 -24.90 7.24
C VAL A 52 4.88 -23.57 6.53
N PHE A 53 4.48 -22.47 7.14
CA PHE A 53 4.46 -21.18 6.47
C PHE A 53 5.82 -20.47 6.39
N ASN A 54 6.81 -20.86 7.17
CA ASN A 54 8.20 -20.40 7.00
C ASN A 54 9.06 -21.32 6.13
N SER A 55 8.48 -22.37 5.52
CA SER A 55 9.20 -23.19 4.55
C SER A 55 9.42 -22.42 3.24
N GLU A 56 10.40 -22.84 2.45
CA GLU A 56 10.75 -22.23 1.15
C GLU A 56 9.59 -22.26 0.13
N ASN A 57 8.62 -23.11 0.35
CA ASN A 57 7.44 -23.24 -0.51
C ASN A 57 6.40 -22.14 -0.29
N TYR A 58 6.42 -21.48 0.86
CA TYR A 58 5.45 -20.46 1.20
C TYR A 58 6.10 -19.07 1.25
N GLN A 59 5.68 -18.21 0.36
CA GLN A 59 6.04 -16.82 0.42
C GLN A 59 5.11 -16.09 1.40
N LEU A 60 5.43 -16.19 2.71
CA LEU A 60 4.70 -15.51 3.78
C LEU A 60 4.81 -13.99 3.67
N ARG A 61 6.00 -13.55 3.35
CA ARG A 61 6.35 -12.15 3.14
C ARG A 61 7.07 -12.07 1.80
N PRO A 62 6.37 -11.79 0.70
CA PRO A 62 7.00 -10.94 -0.27
C PRO A 62 7.50 -9.76 0.56
N LYS A 63 8.73 -9.29 0.39
CA LYS A 63 9.39 -8.24 1.21
C LYS A 63 8.48 -7.04 1.53
N TYR A 64 7.24 -7.00 1.08
CA TYR A 64 6.33 -5.88 0.90
C TYR A 64 4.87 -6.13 1.28
N GLN A 65 4.50 -7.31 1.80
CA GLN A 65 3.12 -7.52 2.22
C GLN A 65 2.86 -6.88 3.57
N ARG A 66 1.71 -6.21 3.66
CA ARG A 66 1.04 -5.59 4.80
C ARG A 66 1.97 -5.33 6.00
N ARG A 67 2.21 -4.10 6.25
CA ARG A 67 2.72 -3.65 7.55
C ARG A 67 1.86 -4.30 8.63
N ILE A 68 2.48 -4.91 9.64
CA ILE A 68 1.76 -5.58 10.74
C ILE A 68 0.85 -4.55 11.38
N THR A 69 -0.47 -4.74 11.23
CA THR A 69 -1.47 -3.75 11.66
C THR A 69 -2.27 -4.21 12.87
N TRP A 70 -2.13 -5.47 13.26
CA TRP A 70 -2.82 -5.99 14.43
C TRP A 70 -2.07 -5.62 15.70
N ASP A 71 -2.75 -4.88 16.58
CA ASP A 71 -2.30 -4.62 17.95
C ASP A 71 -2.35 -5.90 18.81
N SER A 72 -1.76 -5.83 19.99
CA SER A 72 -1.71 -6.95 20.95
C SER A 72 -3.11 -7.47 21.30
N ARG A 73 -4.12 -6.60 21.34
CA ARG A 73 -5.51 -6.97 21.65
C ARG A 73 -6.11 -7.88 20.57
N LYS A 74 -5.98 -7.52 19.30
CA LYS A 74 -6.50 -8.34 18.19
C LYS A 74 -5.78 -9.67 18.08
N ARG A 75 -4.45 -9.69 18.30
CA ARG A 75 -3.66 -10.92 18.34
C ARG A 75 -4.12 -11.83 19.48
N SER A 76 -4.30 -11.28 20.69
CA SER A 76 -4.76 -12.03 21.86
C SER A 76 -6.15 -12.60 21.68
N LYS A 77 -7.09 -11.85 21.08
CA LYS A 77 -8.44 -12.32 20.76
C LYS A 77 -8.45 -13.48 19.77
N LEU A 78 -7.52 -13.50 18.80
CA LEU A 78 -7.37 -14.64 17.91
C LEU A 78 -6.98 -15.90 18.70
N ILE A 79 -6.00 -15.79 19.59
CA ILE A 79 -5.56 -16.91 20.43
C ILE A 79 -6.70 -17.37 21.36
N GLU A 80 -7.42 -16.43 21.97
CA GLU A 80 -8.60 -16.75 22.79
C GLU A 80 -9.66 -17.53 21.98
N SER A 81 -9.88 -17.17 20.71
CA SER A 81 -10.79 -17.90 19.82
C SER A 81 -10.35 -19.35 19.62
N PHE A 82 -9.05 -19.63 19.49
CA PHE A 82 -8.54 -20.99 19.39
C PHE A 82 -8.64 -21.75 20.71
N ILE A 83 -8.41 -21.09 21.86
CA ILE A 83 -8.63 -21.70 23.19
C ILE A 83 -10.08 -22.17 23.29
N MET A 84 -11.03 -21.31 22.96
CA MET A 84 -12.47 -21.57 23.02
C MET A 84 -13.00 -22.47 21.88
N ASN A 85 -12.18 -22.78 20.88
CA ASN A 85 -12.60 -23.47 19.66
C ASN A 85 -13.68 -22.73 18.85
N VAL A 86 -13.67 -21.40 18.89
CA VAL A 86 -14.54 -20.59 18.03
C VAL A 86 -14.01 -20.64 16.60
N PRO A 87 -14.87 -20.82 15.58
CA PRO A 87 -14.44 -20.81 14.19
C PRO A 87 -13.70 -19.53 13.81
N VAL A 88 -12.52 -19.67 13.22
CA VAL A 88 -11.70 -18.58 12.69
C VAL A 88 -11.77 -18.62 11.17
N PRO A 89 -11.93 -17.46 10.49
CA PRO A 89 -11.94 -17.43 9.02
C PRO A 89 -10.70 -18.11 8.42
N PRO A 90 -10.84 -18.85 7.30
CA PRO A 90 -9.74 -19.54 6.67
C PRO A 90 -8.69 -18.57 6.14
N VAL A 91 -7.45 -19.03 6.02
CA VAL A 91 -6.39 -18.38 5.28
C VAL A 91 -6.53 -18.71 3.80
N PHE A 92 -6.33 -17.74 2.93
CA PHE A 92 -6.34 -17.93 1.49
C PHE A 92 -4.93 -17.83 0.93
N ILE A 93 -4.51 -18.85 0.18
CA ILE A 93 -3.22 -18.90 -0.51
C ILE A 93 -3.43 -19.12 -1.99
N TYR A 94 -2.50 -18.67 -2.80
CA TYR A 94 -2.46 -18.89 -4.24
C TYR A 94 -1.23 -19.68 -4.63
N GLU A 95 -1.40 -20.70 -5.44
CA GLU A 95 -0.31 -21.46 -6.02
C GLU A 95 0.29 -20.70 -7.21
N THR A 96 1.45 -20.09 -7.00
CA THR A 96 2.16 -19.31 -8.02
C THR A 96 2.91 -20.20 -9.00
N ASP A 97 3.37 -21.34 -8.54
CA ASP A 97 4.00 -22.42 -9.29
C ASP A 97 3.84 -23.74 -8.53
N PHE A 98 4.15 -24.88 -9.16
CA PHE A 98 4.06 -26.18 -8.54
C PHE A 98 4.69 -26.18 -7.14
N ASN A 99 3.86 -26.44 -6.13
CA ASN A 99 4.24 -26.47 -4.72
C ASN A 99 4.91 -25.16 -4.22
N ARG A 100 4.56 -24.04 -4.82
CA ARG A 100 4.96 -22.69 -4.38
C ARG A 100 3.73 -21.82 -4.17
N TYR A 101 3.61 -21.26 -2.99
CA TYR A 101 2.39 -20.61 -2.54
C TYR A 101 2.66 -19.19 -2.06
N GLN A 102 1.74 -18.29 -2.38
CA GLN A 102 1.70 -16.92 -1.89
C GLN A 102 0.47 -16.73 -1.02
N VAL A 103 0.62 -16.12 0.15
CA VAL A 103 -0.52 -15.79 1.01
C VAL A 103 -1.30 -14.63 0.41
N MET A 104 -2.60 -14.84 0.14
CA MET A 104 -3.52 -13.81 -0.33
C MET A 104 -4.25 -13.10 0.81
N ASP A 105 -4.84 -13.86 1.72
CA ASP A 105 -5.47 -13.33 2.93
C ASP A 105 -5.13 -14.17 4.16
N GLY A 106 -5.13 -13.52 5.32
CA GLY A 106 -4.85 -14.18 6.60
C GLY A 106 -3.41 -14.04 7.09
N LEU A 107 -2.56 -13.23 6.44
CA LEU A 107 -1.19 -13.00 6.89
C LEU A 107 -1.12 -12.57 8.36
N GLN A 108 -1.99 -11.67 8.80
CA GLN A 108 -2.04 -11.21 10.20
C GLN A 108 -2.37 -12.35 11.16
N ARG A 109 -3.24 -13.30 10.76
CA ARG A 109 -3.58 -14.49 11.54
C ARG A 109 -2.37 -15.42 11.65
N ILE A 110 -1.72 -15.72 10.51
CA ILE A 110 -0.51 -16.55 10.47
C ILE A 110 0.59 -15.94 11.36
N THR A 111 0.89 -14.65 11.17
CA THR A 111 1.92 -13.95 11.96
C THR A 111 1.59 -13.95 13.45
N ALA A 112 0.33 -13.67 13.83
CA ALA A 112 -0.06 -13.69 15.24
C ALA A 112 0.11 -15.06 15.89
N ILE A 113 -0.16 -16.16 15.15
CA ILE A 113 0.06 -17.52 15.63
C ILE A 113 1.56 -17.79 15.77
N ILE A 114 2.36 -17.51 14.75
CA ILE A 114 3.82 -17.72 14.76
C ILE A 114 4.46 -16.94 15.90
N ASP A 115 4.16 -15.65 16.03
CA ASP A 115 4.71 -14.77 17.07
C ASP A 115 4.31 -15.28 18.48
N PHE A 116 3.09 -15.81 18.64
CA PHE A 116 2.65 -16.36 19.93
C PHE A 116 3.43 -17.62 20.32
N TYR A 117 3.58 -18.58 19.37
CA TYR A 117 4.37 -19.79 19.61
C TYR A 117 5.85 -19.51 19.85
N ASN A 118 6.38 -18.41 19.33
CA ASN A 118 7.76 -17.95 19.55
C ASN A 118 7.92 -17.04 20.80
N ASP A 119 6.88 -16.90 21.63
CA ASP A 119 6.89 -16.06 22.83
C ASP A 119 7.16 -14.56 22.56
N CYS A 120 6.85 -14.07 21.36
CA CYS A 120 7.11 -12.68 20.98
C CYS A 120 6.16 -11.67 21.63
N TYR A 121 5.03 -12.11 22.19
CA TYR A 121 4.11 -11.22 22.91
C TYR A 121 3.33 -11.95 24.00
N GLU A 122 2.81 -11.16 24.95
CA GLU A 122 1.92 -11.61 26.01
C GLU A 122 0.44 -11.44 25.62
N LEU A 123 -0.41 -12.33 26.09
CA LEU A 123 -1.86 -12.19 25.95
C LEU A 123 -2.35 -10.97 26.74
N LYS A 124 -3.22 -10.17 26.11
CA LYS A 124 -3.78 -8.95 26.72
C LYS A 124 -5.27 -8.82 26.42
N GLU A 125 -5.99 -8.29 27.39
CA GLU A 125 -7.43 -7.98 27.28
C GLU A 125 -8.29 -9.18 26.84
N LEU A 126 -7.94 -10.39 27.29
CA LEU A 126 -8.81 -11.55 27.17
C LEU A 126 -10.05 -11.38 28.04
N THR A 127 -11.20 -11.79 27.53
CA THR A 127 -12.49 -11.60 28.20
C THR A 127 -13.00 -12.88 28.85
N GLN A 128 -12.85 -14.01 28.22
CA GLN A 128 -13.30 -15.31 28.71
C GLN A 128 -12.21 -16.05 29.50
N TRP A 129 -10.94 -15.78 29.17
CA TRP A 129 -9.77 -16.38 29.78
C TRP A 129 -8.84 -15.30 30.38
N SER A 130 -9.45 -14.38 31.16
CA SER A 130 -8.74 -13.26 31.77
C SER A 130 -7.55 -13.69 32.64
N GLU A 131 -7.55 -14.90 33.19
CA GLU A 131 -6.48 -15.50 33.99
C GLU A 131 -5.22 -15.79 33.18
N LEU A 132 -5.31 -15.77 31.86
CA LEU A 132 -4.18 -15.93 30.95
C LEU A 132 -3.57 -14.60 30.51
N ASN A 133 -4.13 -13.46 30.89
CA ASN A 133 -3.52 -12.16 30.61
C ASN A 133 -2.12 -12.06 31.21
N GLY A 134 -1.18 -11.48 30.45
CA GLY A 134 0.22 -11.36 30.82
C GLY A 134 1.04 -12.63 30.56
N ARG A 135 0.44 -13.72 30.05
CA ARG A 135 1.18 -14.95 29.77
C ARG A 135 1.58 -15.06 28.29
N LYS A 136 2.78 -15.57 28.05
CA LYS A 136 3.27 -16.05 26.76
C LYS A 136 2.89 -17.51 26.56
N TYR A 137 3.08 -18.06 25.34
CA TYR A 137 2.77 -19.47 25.05
C TYR A 137 3.53 -20.41 25.99
N SER A 138 4.83 -20.20 26.22
CA SER A 138 5.64 -21.04 27.13
C SER A 138 5.12 -21.08 28.57
N GLN A 139 4.45 -20.02 29.02
CA GLN A 139 3.90 -19.85 30.37
C GLN A 139 2.47 -20.34 30.55
N LEU A 140 1.83 -20.84 29.48
CA LEU A 140 0.48 -21.38 29.58
C LEU A 140 0.45 -22.69 30.39
N PRO A 141 -0.65 -22.96 31.11
CA PRO A 141 -0.88 -24.27 31.74
C PRO A 141 -0.83 -25.39 30.71
N GLN A 142 -0.28 -26.54 31.08
CA GLN A 142 -0.06 -27.69 30.20
C GLN A 142 -1.31 -28.09 29.42
N LYS A 143 -2.46 -28.18 30.08
CA LYS A 143 -3.72 -28.57 29.43
C LYS A 143 -4.21 -27.54 28.41
N VAL A 144 -3.93 -26.26 28.63
CA VAL A 144 -4.25 -25.18 27.66
C VAL A 144 -3.35 -25.30 26.44
N LYS A 145 -2.03 -25.56 26.62
CA LYS A 145 -1.09 -25.82 25.52
C LYS A 145 -1.56 -27.00 24.66
N GLU A 146 -1.79 -28.15 25.28
CA GLU A 146 -2.30 -29.34 24.59
C GLU A 146 -3.62 -29.08 23.85
N GLY A 147 -4.46 -28.23 24.45
CA GLY A 147 -5.72 -27.78 23.86
C GLY A 147 -5.54 -26.96 22.59
N ILE A 148 -4.61 -25.98 22.61
CA ILE A 148 -4.32 -25.12 21.46
C ILE A 148 -3.59 -25.91 20.37
N ASP A 149 -2.61 -26.74 20.70
CA ASP A 149 -1.75 -27.46 19.76
C ASP A 149 -2.52 -28.41 18.86
N ARG A 150 -3.63 -28.95 19.33
CA ARG A 150 -4.52 -29.79 18.52
C ARG A 150 -5.47 -29.02 17.60
N ARG A 151 -5.60 -27.68 17.78
CA ARG A 151 -6.43 -26.85 16.91
C ARG A 151 -5.82 -26.72 15.52
N GLN A 152 -6.66 -26.36 14.57
CA GLN A 152 -6.27 -26.26 13.17
C GLN A 152 -6.65 -24.89 12.61
N LEU A 153 -5.78 -24.35 11.78
CA LEU A 153 -6.04 -23.21 10.91
C LEU A 153 -6.50 -23.74 9.55
N SER A 154 -7.72 -23.40 9.15
CA SER A 154 -8.24 -23.76 7.83
C SER A 154 -7.52 -22.97 6.74
N VAL A 155 -7.19 -23.64 5.64
CA VAL A 155 -6.48 -23.06 4.49
C VAL A 155 -7.29 -23.36 3.22
N ILE A 156 -7.51 -22.36 2.39
CA ILE A 156 -8.08 -22.51 1.05
C ILE A 156 -7.01 -22.13 0.04
N THR A 157 -6.64 -23.09 -0.80
CA THR A 157 -5.64 -22.90 -1.86
C THR A 157 -6.33 -22.65 -3.18
N LEU A 158 -6.01 -21.56 -3.84
CA LEU A 158 -6.37 -21.30 -5.23
C LEU A 158 -5.27 -21.90 -6.11
N LEU A 159 -5.64 -22.82 -7.00
CA LEU A 159 -4.68 -23.50 -7.84
C LEU A 159 -4.34 -22.67 -9.09
N LYS A 160 -3.08 -22.74 -9.53
CA LYS A 160 -2.57 -22.06 -10.74
C LYS A 160 -3.35 -22.47 -12.00
N GLU A 161 -3.86 -23.69 -12.07
CA GLU A 161 -4.67 -24.22 -13.17
C GLU A 161 -5.98 -23.46 -13.40
N SER A 162 -6.37 -22.57 -12.48
CA SER A 162 -7.54 -21.70 -12.63
C SER A 162 -7.37 -20.66 -13.76
N SER A 163 -6.17 -20.44 -14.27
CA SER A 163 -5.88 -19.46 -15.32
C SER A 163 -5.00 -20.04 -16.43
N LYS A 164 -5.29 -19.66 -17.70
CA LYS A 164 -4.55 -20.12 -18.88
C LYS A 164 -3.48 -19.13 -19.34
N THR A 165 -3.57 -17.89 -18.93
CA THR A 165 -2.64 -16.81 -19.30
C THR A 165 -2.29 -15.97 -18.06
N LEU A 166 -1.14 -15.29 -18.09
CA LEU A 166 -0.71 -14.39 -17.02
C LEU A 166 -1.73 -13.26 -16.78
N ILE A 167 -2.37 -12.74 -17.84
CA ILE A 167 -3.38 -11.70 -17.73
C ILE A 167 -4.62 -12.22 -17.00
N GLN A 168 -5.10 -13.42 -17.37
CA GLN A 168 -6.24 -14.05 -16.66
C GLN A 168 -5.92 -14.37 -15.22
N GLU A 169 -4.67 -14.75 -14.93
CA GLU A 169 -4.19 -14.98 -13.57
C GLU A 169 -4.28 -13.72 -12.71
N GLU A 170 -3.79 -12.60 -13.22
CA GLU A 170 -3.83 -11.31 -12.51
C GLU A 170 -5.26 -10.83 -12.29
N GLU A 171 -6.12 -10.91 -13.31
CA GLU A 171 -7.53 -10.54 -13.21
C GLU A 171 -8.28 -11.42 -12.20
N MET A 172 -8.02 -12.72 -12.20
CA MET A 172 -8.59 -13.67 -11.25
C MET A 172 -8.11 -13.37 -9.82
N LYS A 173 -6.82 -13.18 -9.62
CA LYS A 173 -6.27 -12.78 -8.31
C LYS A 173 -6.94 -11.51 -7.80
N LYS A 174 -7.04 -10.48 -8.64
CA LYS A 174 -7.70 -9.21 -8.32
C LYS A 174 -9.16 -9.43 -7.91
N MET A 175 -9.92 -10.17 -8.70
CA MET A 175 -11.32 -10.49 -8.42
C MET A 175 -11.49 -11.22 -7.08
N VAL A 176 -10.62 -12.21 -6.80
CA VAL A 176 -10.66 -12.94 -5.52
C VAL A 176 -10.33 -12.04 -4.34
N PHE A 177 -9.29 -11.22 -4.45
CA PHE A 177 -8.94 -10.24 -3.42
C PHE A 177 -10.09 -9.28 -3.14
N GLU A 178 -10.70 -8.70 -4.17
CA GLU A 178 -11.83 -7.79 -4.01
C GLU A 178 -13.01 -8.46 -3.31
N ARG A 179 -13.31 -9.73 -3.64
CA ARG A 179 -14.41 -10.48 -3.01
C ARG A 179 -14.11 -10.92 -1.58
N LEU A 180 -12.89 -11.37 -1.29
CA LEU A 180 -12.47 -11.71 0.08
C LEU A 180 -12.52 -10.48 0.99
N ASN A 181 -12.29 -9.32 0.42
CA ASN A 181 -12.29 -8.04 1.11
C ASN A 181 -13.68 -7.56 1.55
N THR A 182 -14.76 -8.15 1.03
CA THR A 182 -16.14 -7.74 1.37
C THR A 182 -16.62 -8.26 2.74
N GLY A 183 -15.87 -9.16 3.39
CA GLY A 183 -16.31 -9.84 4.63
C GLY A 183 -15.56 -9.45 5.92
N GLY A 184 -14.63 -8.48 5.88
CA GLY A 184 -13.79 -8.13 7.04
C GLY A 184 -13.33 -6.68 7.07
N VAL A 185 -12.11 -6.43 7.59
CA VAL A 185 -11.45 -5.11 7.46
C VAL A 185 -11.03 -4.95 6.00
N THR A 186 -11.74 -4.10 5.27
CA THR A 186 -11.48 -3.84 3.85
C THR A 186 -10.04 -3.41 3.60
N LEU A 187 -9.40 -4.01 2.59
CA LEU A 187 -8.10 -3.58 2.08
C LEU A 187 -8.27 -2.29 1.27
N GLU A 188 -7.29 -1.41 1.37
CA GLU A 188 -7.20 -0.28 0.45
C GLU A 188 -6.56 -0.70 -0.87
N ASP A 189 -6.81 0.09 -1.92
CA ASP A 189 -6.32 -0.21 -3.27
C ASP A 189 -4.81 -0.50 -3.30
N GLN A 190 -4.01 0.23 -2.52
CA GLN A 190 -2.56 0.02 -2.49
C GLN A 190 -2.15 -1.27 -1.78
N GLU A 191 -2.90 -1.69 -0.76
CA GLU A 191 -2.65 -2.99 -0.12
C GLU A 191 -2.92 -4.13 -1.13
N ILE A 192 -3.96 -3.98 -1.97
CA ILE A 192 -4.28 -4.92 -3.05
C ILE A 192 -3.19 -4.91 -4.13
N ARG A 193 -2.78 -3.73 -4.61
CA ARG A 193 -1.69 -3.58 -5.59
C ARG A 193 -0.41 -4.24 -5.13
N ASN A 194 -0.04 -4.00 -3.89
CA ASN A 194 1.16 -4.55 -3.29
C ASN A 194 1.15 -6.09 -3.23
N ALA A 195 -0.02 -6.69 -3.06
CA ALA A 195 -0.18 -8.14 -3.06
C ALA A 195 -0.19 -8.73 -4.50
N LEU A 196 -0.80 -8.01 -5.46
CA LEU A 196 -1.00 -8.51 -6.82
C LEU A 196 0.20 -8.25 -7.73
N TYR A 197 0.79 -7.06 -7.64
CA TYR A 197 1.81 -6.56 -8.56
C TYR A 197 3.15 -6.39 -7.85
N ASN A 198 3.52 -7.42 -7.07
CA ASN A 198 4.82 -7.46 -6.41
C ASN A 198 5.95 -7.52 -7.45
N GLY A 199 6.99 -6.71 -7.28
CA GLY A 199 8.12 -6.66 -8.18
C GLY A 199 9.04 -5.46 -7.93
N PRO A 200 10.12 -5.32 -8.71
CA PRO A 200 11.18 -4.35 -8.44
C PRO A 200 10.70 -2.88 -8.36
N PHE A 201 9.72 -2.50 -9.16
CA PHE A 201 9.19 -1.14 -9.12
C PHE A 201 8.28 -0.91 -7.92
N ASN A 202 7.48 -1.92 -7.53
CA ASN A 202 6.74 -1.88 -6.28
C ASN A 202 7.69 -1.73 -5.08
N ASP A 203 8.81 -2.44 -5.10
CA ASP A 203 9.86 -2.37 -4.08
C ASP A 203 10.44 -0.96 -3.99
N LEU A 204 10.70 -0.36 -5.12
CA LEU A 204 11.15 1.03 -5.19
C LEU A 204 10.11 1.99 -4.56
N CYS A 205 8.83 1.82 -4.87
CA CYS A 205 7.77 2.66 -4.28
C CYS A 205 7.75 2.53 -2.74
N ILE A 206 7.90 1.32 -2.22
CA ILE A 206 7.97 1.06 -0.78
C ILE A 206 9.23 1.68 -0.17
N LEU A 207 10.39 1.49 -0.79
CA LEU A 207 11.65 2.09 -0.35
C LEU A 207 11.52 3.62 -0.26
N LEU A 208 11.00 4.26 -1.30
CA LEU A 208 10.87 5.71 -1.38
C LEU A 208 9.82 6.27 -0.41
N SER A 209 8.79 5.50 -0.05
CA SER A 209 7.84 5.88 1.00
C SER A 209 8.51 5.99 2.38
N GLY A 210 9.67 5.36 2.56
CA GLY A 210 10.52 5.46 3.74
C GLY A 210 11.46 6.68 3.75
N ASN A 211 11.51 7.48 2.69
CA ASN A 211 12.37 8.66 2.63
C ASN A 211 11.99 9.69 3.71
N ASN A 212 12.98 10.10 4.52
CA ASN A 212 12.75 10.99 5.68
C ASN A 212 12.14 12.34 5.29
N THR A 213 12.60 12.95 4.19
CA THR A 213 12.06 14.22 3.70
C THR A 213 10.63 14.05 3.25
N PHE A 214 10.31 12.99 2.51
CA PHE A 214 8.93 12.66 2.10
C PHE A 214 8.01 12.48 3.31
N ARG A 215 8.42 11.67 4.30
CA ARG A 215 7.66 11.45 5.55
C ARG A 215 7.41 12.77 6.29
N LYS A 216 8.43 13.61 6.43
CA LYS A 216 8.32 14.93 7.03
C LYS A 216 7.26 15.80 6.33
N LEU A 217 7.30 15.88 5.00
CA LEU A 217 6.38 16.69 4.20
C LEU A 217 4.93 16.18 4.24
N TRP A 218 4.73 14.90 4.50
CA TRP A 218 3.41 14.27 4.65
C TRP A 218 2.97 14.11 6.10
N PHE A 219 3.72 14.68 7.08
CA PHE A 219 3.43 14.57 8.51
C PHE A 219 3.32 13.12 9.00
N ILE A 220 4.10 12.23 8.38
CA ILE A 220 4.24 10.84 8.81
C ILE A 220 5.32 10.81 9.88
N ASN A 221 4.93 11.18 11.10
CA ASN A 221 5.82 11.18 12.26
C ASN A 221 5.79 9.82 12.95
N PRO A 222 6.91 9.40 13.57
CA PRO A 222 6.89 8.26 14.48
C PRO A 222 5.85 8.48 15.57
N ASP A 223 5.19 7.40 15.97
CA ASP A 223 4.31 7.45 17.14
C ASP A 223 5.17 7.64 18.40
N ASP A 224 4.73 8.49 19.35
CA ASP A 224 5.29 8.51 20.69
C ASP A 224 4.91 7.19 21.38
N ILE A 225 5.82 6.23 21.36
CA ILE A 225 5.61 4.92 21.99
C ILE A 225 6.43 4.89 23.26
N ASP A 226 5.76 5.14 24.39
CA ASP A 226 6.33 4.85 25.71
C ASP A 226 6.53 3.32 25.85
N GLY A 227 7.76 2.88 26.02
CA GLY A 227 8.11 1.56 26.54
C GLY A 227 8.35 0.44 25.53
N VAL A 228 8.87 0.69 24.34
CA VAL A 228 9.35 -0.37 23.44
C VAL A 228 10.88 -0.44 23.50
N ASP A 229 11.39 -1.57 23.98
CA ASP A 229 12.83 -1.88 24.00
C ASP A 229 13.40 -1.88 22.57
N ALA A 230 14.52 -1.18 22.39
CA ALA A 230 15.14 -0.82 21.12
C ALA A 230 15.91 -1.98 20.43
N GLU A 231 15.69 -3.24 20.77
CA GLU A 231 16.51 -4.36 20.29
C GLU A 231 15.92 -5.15 19.08
N LEU A 232 14.85 -4.68 18.44
CA LEU A 232 14.23 -5.38 17.31
C LEU A 232 14.38 -4.61 16.00
N ASP A 233 15.57 -4.63 15.42
CA ASP A 233 15.97 -3.87 14.21
C ASP A 233 15.13 -4.05 12.94
N ASN A 234 14.23 -5.02 12.87
CA ASN A 234 13.34 -5.25 11.72
C ASN A 234 11.83 -5.06 12.01
N TYR A 235 11.46 -4.93 13.28
CA TYR A 235 10.07 -4.66 13.71
C TYR A 235 9.82 -3.17 13.94
N ASP A 236 10.87 -2.37 13.97
CA ASP A 236 10.90 -1.05 14.55
C ASP A 236 10.06 -0.02 13.78
N ASP A 237 10.17 0.01 12.44
CA ASP A 237 9.40 0.95 11.61
C ASP A 237 7.89 0.67 11.62
N ALA A 238 7.51 -0.60 11.66
CA ALA A 238 6.10 -0.99 11.68
C ALA A 238 5.39 -0.56 12.99
N LEU A 239 6.09 -0.61 14.11
CA LEU A 239 5.57 -0.17 15.41
C LEU A 239 5.62 1.35 15.54
N LYS A 240 6.71 1.99 15.14
CA LYS A 240 6.90 3.45 15.19
C LYS A 240 5.80 4.23 14.45
N TYR A 241 5.25 3.67 13.38
CA TYR A 241 4.24 4.32 12.54
C TYR A 241 2.86 3.64 12.59
N ALA A 242 2.65 2.68 13.49
CA ALA A 242 1.45 1.84 13.52
C ALA A 242 0.13 2.63 13.70
N LYS A 243 0.16 3.80 14.34
CA LYS A 243 -1.01 4.67 14.53
C LYS A 243 -1.24 5.61 13.34
N ASN A 244 -0.20 5.91 12.56
CA ASN A 244 -0.31 6.80 11.42
C ASN A 244 -1.14 6.15 10.30
N LYS A 245 -2.25 6.78 9.89
CA LYS A 245 -3.17 6.22 8.89
C LYS A 245 -2.53 6.09 7.50
N LEU A 246 -1.66 7.04 7.10
CA LEU A 246 -1.01 7.00 5.80
C LEU A 246 -0.07 5.80 5.73
N TYR A 247 0.72 5.59 6.78
CA TYR A 247 1.59 4.44 6.89
C TYR A 247 0.80 3.12 6.97
N LYS A 248 -0.14 3.02 7.92
CA LYS A 248 -0.87 1.79 8.22
C LYS A 248 -1.61 1.19 7.02
N ARG A 249 -2.14 2.04 6.15
CA ARG A 249 -2.95 1.67 4.99
C ARG A 249 -2.18 1.77 3.67
N MET A 250 -0.84 1.90 3.74
CA MET A 250 0.05 2.02 2.59
C MET A 250 -0.25 3.21 1.66
N TYR A 251 -0.96 4.24 2.17
CA TYR A 251 -1.21 5.45 1.39
C TYR A 251 0.07 6.21 1.04
N ASP A 252 1.10 6.12 1.88
CA ASP A 252 2.42 6.66 1.61
C ASP A 252 3.08 5.99 0.38
N VAL A 253 2.92 4.67 0.23
CA VAL A 253 3.37 3.94 -0.96
C VAL A 253 2.53 4.33 -2.19
N GLU A 254 1.20 4.46 -2.02
CA GLU A 254 0.31 4.95 -3.08
C GLU A 254 0.73 6.33 -3.59
N LEU A 255 1.13 7.24 -2.71
CA LEU A 255 1.58 8.58 -3.10
C LEU A 255 2.85 8.54 -3.95
N VAL A 256 3.79 7.66 -3.64
CA VAL A 256 4.99 7.48 -4.46
C VAL A 256 4.62 6.92 -5.85
N LEU A 257 3.82 5.85 -5.89
CA LEU A 257 3.32 5.29 -7.15
C LEU A 257 2.54 6.33 -7.96
N ARG A 258 1.71 7.12 -7.29
CA ARG A 258 0.92 8.20 -7.89
C ARG A 258 1.80 9.24 -8.56
N TYR A 259 2.93 9.63 -7.96
CA TYR A 259 3.89 10.53 -8.57
C TYR A 259 4.42 9.96 -9.88
N PHE A 260 4.85 8.70 -9.90
CA PHE A 260 5.36 8.06 -11.11
C PHE A 260 4.25 7.91 -12.18
N ALA A 261 3.05 7.51 -11.79
CA ALA A 261 1.93 7.43 -12.72
C ALA A 261 1.58 8.81 -13.31
N MET A 262 1.56 9.86 -12.50
CA MET A 262 1.26 11.22 -12.97
C MET A 262 2.34 11.82 -13.88
N ARG A 263 3.58 11.29 -13.89
CA ARG A 263 4.58 11.66 -14.91
C ARG A 263 4.08 11.34 -16.34
N HIS A 264 3.19 10.37 -16.47
CA HIS A 264 2.52 9.98 -17.72
C HIS A 264 1.13 10.65 -17.85
N ILE A 265 0.98 11.87 -17.35
CA ILE A 265 -0.32 12.58 -17.36
C ILE A 265 -0.90 12.72 -18.78
N ASP A 266 -0.07 12.73 -19.82
CA ASP A 266 -0.50 12.84 -21.20
C ASP A 266 -1.23 11.58 -21.69
N GLU A 267 -0.87 10.43 -21.20
CA GLU A 267 -1.45 9.12 -21.51
C GLU A 267 -2.59 8.76 -20.55
N TYR A 268 -2.69 9.46 -19.41
CA TYR A 268 -3.73 9.18 -18.44
C TYR A 268 -5.13 9.27 -19.02
N SER A 269 -5.88 8.18 -18.88
CA SER A 269 -7.28 8.07 -19.27
C SER A 269 -8.02 7.11 -18.34
N GLY A 270 -9.33 7.26 -18.18
CA GLY A 270 -10.15 6.40 -17.36
C GLY A 270 -10.00 6.66 -15.85
N LYS A 271 -10.03 5.60 -15.05
CA LYS A 271 -9.89 5.70 -13.59
C LYS A 271 -8.42 5.71 -13.19
N LEU A 272 -8.08 6.59 -12.25
CA LEU A 272 -6.72 6.70 -11.74
C LEU A 272 -6.22 5.39 -11.11
N SER A 273 -7.07 4.65 -10.42
CA SER A 273 -6.71 3.37 -9.81
C SER A 273 -6.23 2.37 -10.87
N GLU A 274 -6.98 2.23 -11.98
CA GLU A 274 -6.63 1.35 -13.10
C GLU A 274 -5.34 1.81 -13.80
N PHE A 275 -5.15 3.13 -13.93
CA PHE A 275 -3.94 3.69 -14.51
C PHE A 275 -2.69 3.43 -13.64
N MET A 276 -2.82 3.55 -12.33
CA MET A 276 -1.74 3.18 -11.38
C MET A 276 -1.43 1.68 -11.41
N ASP A 277 -2.46 0.83 -11.55
CA ASP A 277 -2.27 -0.63 -11.72
C ASP A 277 -1.43 -0.92 -12.97
N LEU A 278 -1.75 -0.24 -14.09
CA LEU A 278 -1.00 -0.37 -15.34
C LEU A 278 0.45 0.07 -15.18
N CYS A 279 0.68 1.26 -14.64
CA CYS A 279 2.02 1.79 -14.41
C CYS A 279 2.86 0.86 -13.51
N LEU A 280 2.26 0.28 -12.47
CA LEU A 280 2.94 -0.62 -11.55
C LEU A 280 3.35 -1.94 -12.24
N ARG A 281 2.43 -2.56 -13.01
CA ARG A 281 2.72 -3.79 -13.76
C ARG A 281 3.85 -3.59 -14.75
N GLN A 282 3.82 -2.50 -15.50
CA GLN A 282 4.82 -2.22 -16.52
C GLN A 282 6.16 -1.83 -15.91
N GLY A 283 6.13 -1.01 -14.86
CA GLY A 283 7.32 -0.60 -14.13
C GLY A 283 8.08 -1.77 -13.48
N ASN A 284 7.39 -2.87 -13.17
CA ASN A 284 8.05 -4.08 -12.66
C ASN A 284 8.94 -4.77 -13.69
N ASN A 285 8.87 -4.40 -14.97
CA ASN A 285 9.77 -4.86 -16.03
C ASN A 285 11.01 -3.96 -16.19
N TYR A 286 11.12 -2.86 -15.45
CA TYR A 286 12.29 -1.97 -15.53
C TYR A 286 13.54 -2.65 -15.00
N THR A 287 14.68 -2.31 -15.63
CA THR A 287 15.99 -2.74 -15.15
C THR A 287 16.39 -2.01 -13.87
N ASN A 288 17.33 -2.57 -13.13
CA ASN A 288 17.86 -1.93 -11.93
C ASN A 288 18.41 -0.52 -12.20
N GLU A 289 19.03 -0.29 -13.34
CA GLU A 289 19.57 1.01 -13.75
C GLU A 289 18.43 2.03 -13.96
N GLN A 290 17.33 1.61 -14.60
CA GLN A 290 16.14 2.44 -14.81
C GLN A 290 15.46 2.79 -13.48
N LEU A 291 15.37 1.83 -12.56
CA LEU A 291 14.83 2.05 -11.22
C LEU A 291 15.68 3.03 -10.40
N GLU A 292 17.02 2.94 -10.48
CA GLU A 292 17.90 3.91 -9.82
C GLU A 292 17.78 5.32 -10.40
N LEU A 293 17.51 5.47 -11.69
CA LEU A 293 17.21 6.77 -12.30
C LEU A 293 15.89 7.35 -11.75
N LEU A 294 14.85 6.54 -11.69
CA LEU A 294 13.55 6.95 -11.12
C LEU A 294 13.66 7.33 -9.65
N LYS A 295 14.44 6.58 -8.87
CA LYS A 295 14.74 6.90 -7.48
C LYS A 295 15.36 8.30 -7.35
N LYS A 296 16.42 8.58 -8.11
CA LYS A 296 17.09 9.90 -8.11
C LYS A 296 16.14 11.03 -8.50
N ILE A 297 15.25 10.80 -9.48
CA ILE A 297 14.25 11.78 -9.90
C ILE A 297 13.30 12.09 -8.75
N PHE A 298 12.78 11.07 -8.06
CA PHE A 298 11.89 11.24 -6.92
C PHE A 298 12.57 12.00 -5.79
N GLU A 299 13.74 11.51 -5.34
CA GLU A 299 14.50 12.10 -4.23
C GLU A 299 14.86 13.56 -4.51
N ASN A 300 15.32 13.88 -5.71
CA ASN A 300 15.61 15.26 -6.12
C ASN A 300 14.34 16.12 -6.11
N THR A 301 13.20 15.59 -6.56
CA THR A 301 11.95 16.37 -6.61
C THR A 301 11.41 16.64 -5.19
N ILE A 302 11.47 15.66 -4.30
CA ILE A 302 11.07 15.81 -2.89
C ILE A 302 11.99 16.81 -2.18
N GLU A 303 13.29 16.78 -2.45
CA GLU A 303 14.22 17.72 -1.82
C GLU A 303 13.96 19.15 -2.30
N LYS A 304 13.63 19.37 -3.58
CA LYS A 304 13.20 20.69 -4.08
C LYS A 304 11.96 21.19 -3.35
N ALA A 305 10.98 20.34 -3.10
CA ALA A 305 9.78 20.70 -2.34
C ALA A 305 10.13 21.14 -0.91
N ASN A 306 11.02 20.39 -0.25
CA ASN A 306 11.49 20.71 1.09
C ASN A 306 12.27 22.04 1.15
N ILE A 307 13.20 22.24 0.23
CA ILE A 307 14.04 23.45 0.18
C ILE A 307 13.19 24.71 -0.07
N LEU A 308 12.22 24.63 -0.97
CA LEU A 308 11.41 25.80 -1.36
C LEU A 308 10.29 26.11 -0.35
N PHE A 309 9.64 25.12 0.23
CA PHE A 309 8.39 25.29 0.98
C PHE A 309 8.34 24.54 2.31
N SER A 310 9.35 23.73 2.66
CA SER A 310 9.41 22.91 3.87
C SER A 310 8.08 22.17 4.10
N ASP A 311 7.58 22.14 5.33
CA ASP A 311 6.33 21.47 5.74
C ASP A 311 5.05 22.04 5.09
N LYS A 312 5.15 23.13 4.33
CA LYS A 312 4.01 23.71 3.59
C LYS A 312 3.94 23.26 2.12
N ALA A 313 4.92 22.50 1.64
CA ALA A 313 5.02 22.11 0.23
C ALA A 313 3.74 21.46 -0.33
N PHE A 314 3.07 20.61 0.45
CA PHE A 314 1.85 19.93 0.03
C PHE A 314 0.59 20.40 0.75
N CYS A 315 0.70 21.47 1.55
CA CYS A 315 -0.40 22.10 2.23
C CYS A 315 -1.02 23.20 1.37
N GLN A 316 -2.32 23.42 1.51
CA GLN A 316 -3.03 24.51 0.88
C GLN A 316 -3.34 25.59 1.91
N PHE A 317 -3.24 26.87 1.54
CA PHE A 317 -3.66 27.99 2.36
C PHE A 317 -5.08 28.40 1.96
N VAL A 318 -6.07 28.11 2.83
CA VAL A 318 -7.50 28.23 2.51
C VAL A 318 -8.24 29.09 3.50
N LYS A 319 -9.30 29.78 3.02
CA LYS A 319 -10.23 30.52 3.86
C LYS A 319 -11.30 29.61 4.43
N ARG A 320 -11.39 29.50 5.75
CA ARG A 320 -12.43 28.77 6.45
C ARG A 320 -13.06 29.66 7.52
N ARG A 321 -14.40 29.80 7.50
CA ARG A 321 -15.13 30.63 8.47
C ARG A 321 -14.57 32.05 8.62
N GLY A 322 -14.14 32.64 7.50
CA GLY A 322 -13.59 34.02 7.47
C GLY A 322 -12.09 34.14 7.71
N THR A 323 -11.40 33.10 8.19
CA THR A 323 -9.98 33.12 8.51
C THR A 323 -9.19 32.19 7.58
N TYR A 324 -8.01 32.66 7.16
CA TYR A 324 -7.09 31.83 6.37
C TYR A 324 -6.21 30.97 7.27
N SER A 325 -6.06 29.70 6.91
CA SER A 325 -5.17 28.74 7.60
C SER A 325 -4.62 27.67 6.66
N TRP A 326 -3.50 27.09 7.03
CA TRP A 326 -2.94 25.95 6.32
C TRP A 326 -3.73 24.67 6.57
N THR A 327 -3.96 23.89 5.52
CA THR A 327 -4.49 22.52 5.65
C THR A 327 -3.37 21.55 6.05
N SER A 328 -3.72 20.31 6.36
CA SER A 328 -2.80 19.17 6.25
C SER A 328 -2.42 18.95 4.77
N PRO A 329 -1.33 18.17 4.49
CA PRO A 329 -0.94 17.82 3.12
C PRO A 329 -2.08 17.19 2.33
N GLN A 330 -2.20 17.54 1.04
CA GLN A 330 -3.29 17.13 0.16
C GLN A 330 -2.77 16.51 -1.14
N LYS A 331 -3.38 15.38 -1.56
CA LYS A 331 -3.03 14.68 -2.82
C LYS A 331 -3.11 15.60 -4.04
N MET A 332 -4.12 16.48 -4.08
CA MET A 332 -4.32 17.42 -5.19
C MET A 332 -3.14 18.40 -5.37
N ILE A 333 -2.62 18.91 -4.25
CA ILE A 333 -1.46 19.79 -4.25
C ILE A 333 -0.20 19.00 -4.60
N TYR A 334 -0.01 17.86 -3.95
CA TYR A 334 1.12 16.96 -4.18
C TYR A 334 1.28 16.60 -5.66
N ASP A 335 0.23 16.14 -6.32
CA ASP A 335 0.27 15.75 -7.73
C ASP A 335 0.82 16.87 -8.61
N SER A 336 0.24 18.06 -8.50
CA SER A 336 0.59 19.20 -9.35
C SER A 336 1.94 19.81 -8.98
N MET A 337 2.26 19.91 -7.69
CA MET A 337 3.52 20.44 -7.19
C MET A 337 4.71 19.55 -7.57
N MET A 338 4.58 18.23 -7.36
CA MET A 338 5.63 17.27 -7.70
C MET A 338 5.90 17.25 -9.22
N LEU A 339 4.86 17.34 -10.04
CA LEU A 339 5.01 17.44 -11.48
C LEU A 339 5.71 18.74 -11.90
N ALA A 340 5.36 19.86 -11.29
CA ALA A 340 6.01 21.15 -11.56
C ALA A 340 7.49 21.11 -11.17
N LEU A 341 7.80 20.68 -9.95
CA LEU A 341 9.18 20.60 -9.42
C LEU A 341 10.08 19.64 -10.22
N SER A 342 9.50 18.59 -10.80
CA SER A 342 10.26 17.66 -11.64
C SER A 342 10.78 18.30 -12.92
N GLN A 343 10.21 19.42 -13.36
CA GLN A 343 10.57 20.13 -14.60
C GLN A 343 11.50 21.33 -14.37
N ILE A 344 11.64 21.77 -13.13
CA ILE A 344 12.39 22.98 -12.78
C ILE A 344 13.78 22.61 -12.24
N LYS A 345 14.80 23.30 -12.71
CA LYS A 345 16.14 23.26 -12.12
C LYS A 345 16.26 24.35 -11.07
N ILE A 346 16.75 24.01 -9.88
CA ILE A 346 16.98 24.95 -8.80
C ILE A 346 18.48 25.19 -8.67
N ASN A 347 18.89 26.47 -8.72
CA ASN A 347 20.22 26.88 -8.37
C ASN A 347 20.21 27.39 -6.91
N ASN A 348 20.88 26.69 -6.01
CA ASN A 348 20.76 26.84 -4.55
C ASN A 348 21.24 28.19 -3.97
N ASN A 349 21.60 29.19 -4.78
CA ASN A 349 22.39 30.32 -4.28
C ASN A 349 21.64 31.42 -3.50
N LYS A 350 20.30 31.41 -3.46
CA LYS A 350 19.52 32.46 -2.69
C LYS A 350 18.08 32.02 -2.39
N ILE A 351 17.89 30.95 -1.64
CA ILE A 351 16.54 30.54 -1.26
C ILE A 351 16.19 31.13 0.11
N ASP A 352 15.18 31.98 0.14
CA ASP A 352 14.59 32.50 1.37
C ASP A 352 13.25 31.81 1.61
N LEU A 353 13.26 30.81 2.52
CA LEU A 353 12.11 30.00 2.86
C LEU A 353 10.92 30.86 3.36
N ASN A 354 11.17 31.84 4.21
CA ASN A 354 10.10 32.66 4.77
C ASN A 354 9.41 33.48 3.68
N SER A 355 10.19 34.13 2.81
CA SER A 355 9.68 34.86 1.65
C SER A 355 8.87 33.92 0.73
N ASN A 356 9.37 32.69 0.46
CA ASN A 356 8.68 31.75 -0.39
C ASN A 356 7.33 31.34 0.20
N ILE A 357 7.24 31.09 1.51
CA ILE A 357 6.00 30.74 2.19
C ILE A 357 4.97 31.87 2.14
N GLU A 358 5.39 33.15 2.32
CA GLU A 358 4.50 34.29 2.20
C GLU A 358 3.99 34.47 0.76
N ARG A 359 4.85 34.26 -0.23
CA ARG A 359 4.46 34.26 -1.65
C ARG A 359 3.50 33.09 -1.97
N LEU A 360 3.71 31.91 -1.39
CA LEU A 360 2.82 30.75 -1.57
C LEU A 360 1.42 31.02 -0.96
N LYS A 361 1.31 31.73 0.17
CA LYS A 361 0.00 32.15 0.72
C LYS A 361 -0.74 33.03 -0.29
N LYS A 362 -0.05 34.05 -0.82
CA LYS A 362 -0.60 34.97 -1.81
C LYS A 362 -1.05 34.25 -3.08
N PHE A 363 -0.20 33.36 -3.59
CA PHE A 363 -0.52 32.51 -4.73
C PHE A 363 -1.84 31.73 -4.54
N TYR A 364 -2.06 31.11 -3.37
CA TYR A 364 -3.32 30.41 -3.11
C TYR A 364 -4.52 31.35 -2.99
N GLN A 365 -4.36 32.55 -2.43
CA GLN A 365 -5.42 33.56 -2.33
C GLN A 365 -5.84 34.09 -3.72
N GLU A 366 -4.89 34.23 -4.62
CA GLU A 366 -5.14 34.71 -5.99
C GLU A 366 -5.72 33.64 -6.91
N ASN A 367 -5.62 32.34 -6.55
CA ASN A 367 -6.04 31.21 -7.36
C ASN A 367 -7.04 30.29 -6.65
N GLU A 368 -7.87 30.80 -5.74
CA GLU A 368 -8.81 30.01 -4.93
C GLU A 368 -9.73 29.12 -5.78
N ASP A 369 -10.18 29.61 -6.94
CA ASP A 369 -11.06 28.90 -7.86
C ASP A 369 -10.45 27.63 -8.48
N VAL A 370 -9.12 27.61 -8.61
CA VAL A 370 -8.38 26.46 -9.20
C VAL A 370 -8.12 25.38 -8.16
N PHE A 371 -8.05 25.77 -6.89
CA PHE A 371 -7.73 24.90 -5.75
C PHE A 371 -8.93 24.58 -4.85
N ASP A 372 -10.17 24.69 -5.36
CA ASP A 372 -11.41 24.46 -4.59
C ASP A 372 -11.67 22.97 -4.24
N GLY A 373 -10.84 22.05 -4.71
CA GLY A 373 -10.93 20.62 -4.44
C GLY A 373 -11.99 19.87 -5.24
N LYS A 374 -12.84 20.56 -6.01
CA LYS A 374 -13.93 19.94 -6.80
C LYS A 374 -13.46 19.44 -8.16
N ARG A 375 -12.35 19.91 -8.63
CA ARG A 375 -11.82 19.68 -9.97
C ARG A 375 -10.61 18.74 -9.92
N GLN A 376 -10.76 17.54 -10.47
CA GLN A 376 -9.73 16.49 -10.43
C GLN A 376 -9.50 15.81 -11.79
N SER A 377 -9.99 16.44 -12.89
CA SER A 377 -9.73 15.94 -14.23
C SER A 377 -8.24 16.09 -14.61
N LYS A 378 -7.83 15.37 -15.65
CA LYS A 378 -6.51 15.52 -16.27
C LYS A 378 -6.17 16.98 -16.60
N GLY A 379 -7.14 17.72 -17.15
CA GLY A 379 -6.99 19.13 -17.48
C GLY A 379 -6.76 20.01 -16.24
N ASP A 380 -7.47 19.73 -15.15
CA ASP A 380 -7.31 20.47 -13.90
C ASP A 380 -5.94 20.22 -13.24
N ILE A 381 -5.44 19.00 -13.31
CA ILE A 381 -4.10 18.66 -12.80
C ILE A 381 -3.04 19.41 -13.62
N LYS A 382 -3.15 19.40 -14.94
CA LYS A 382 -2.22 20.15 -15.82
C LYS A 382 -2.26 21.65 -15.57
N ARG A 383 -3.44 22.22 -15.44
CA ARG A 383 -3.61 23.65 -15.16
C ARG A 383 -2.92 24.04 -13.83
N ARG A 384 -3.11 23.25 -12.78
CA ARG A 384 -2.42 23.49 -11.50
C ARG A 384 -0.91 23.33 -11.61
N MET A 385 -0.44 22.33 -12.35
CA MET A 385 0.99 22.14 -12.62
C MET A 385 1.59 23.35 -13.32
N GLU A 386 0.95 23.88 -14.35
CA GLU A 386 1.40 25.06 -15.11
C GLU A 386 1.45 26.32 -14.22
N LEU A 387 0.45 26.50 -13.36
CA LEU A 387 0.44 27.58 -12.37
C LEU A 387 1.60 27.45 -11.38
N PHE A 388 1.90 26.25 -10.87
CA PHE A 388 3.05 26.02 -10.00
C PHE A 388 4.38 26.23 -10.73
N ILE A 389 4.50 25.84 -12.00
CA ILE A 389 5.70 26.10 -12.80
C ILE A 389 5.95 27.61 -12.91
N SER A 390 4.92 28.37 -13.28
CA SER A 390 5.02 29.84 -13.39
C SER A 390 5.39 30.48 -12.06
N PHE A 391 4.70 30.10 -10.99
CA PHE A 391 4.94 30.60 -9.64
C PHE A 391 6.35 30.31 -9.13
N ILE A 392 6.82 29.05 -9.30
CA ILE A 392 8.15 28.65 -8.84
C ILE A 392 9.24 29.32 -9.69
N SER A 393 9.03 29.46 -11.00
CA SER A 393 9.96 30.18 -11.87
C SER A 393 10.12 31.64 -11.47
N GLU A 394 9.02 32.30 -11.06
CA GLU A 394 9.05 33.69 -10.55
C GLU A 394 9.78 33.80 -9.19
N ILE A 395 9.70 32.75 -8.34
CA ILE A 395 10.44 32.71 -7.06
C ILE A 395 11.94 32.60 -7.30
N LEU A 396 12.33 31.85 -8.32
CA LEU A 396 13.73 31.54 -8.59
C LEU A 396 14.45 32.66 -9.40
N GLY A 397 13.70 33.61 -10.00
CA GLY A 397 14.22 34.72 -10.80
C GLY A 397 14.50 34.29 -12.19
#